data_a2120deb8ea0f47dbeb3260dbc0c9eb0
#
_entry.id   a2120deb8ea0f47dbeb3260dbc0c9eb0
#
_cell.length_a   1.000
_cell.length_b   1.000
_cell.length_c   1.000
_cell.angle_alpha   90.00
_cell.angle_beta   90.00
_cell.angle_gamma   90.00
#
_symmetry.space_group_name_H-M   'P 1'
#
loop_
_entity.id
_entity.type
_entity.pdbx_description
1 polymer ?
#
loop_
_entity_poly.entity_id
_entity_poly.type
_entity_poly.pdbx_seq_one_letter_code
_entity_poly.pdbx_strand_id
1 'polypeptide(L)'
;MGHSLPPDLDFYPFTKFTNVYFKSHLWGMKREPIRTPFLAKARDADYSDSLAVFKLILRFMNDTSLAGTRETVLADYIVNKGITNEDLRDEILCQLCNQTWRNDNQANAERGWLLLTNCLSCFPPSPTLYNYLLKYVTDHAPPGYGALCQGKLLSAQARSDGVARTFPPSALEWRTNTRRGKMALEAFCPDGKSTVVEVDSWTTGSEFAGAALQARGIESSSSGWTVALAEHERLYELPGEEYVLDLVVQRELPPAFPARASPALRNGPASEGVSDAGAAPFTESPVVARRARSPPALTRKLSREALEAHDKVMTSAPDSGAEEQAS
;
A
#
# COMPACT_ATOMS: atom_id res chain seq x y z
N MET A 1 -7.28 -17.07 6.43
CA MET A 1 -7.29 -18.22 5.51
C MET A 1 -5.89 -18.37 4.94
N GLY A 2 -5.28 -19.56 5.05
CA GLY A 2 -3.97 -19.81 4.45
C GLY A 2 -4.12 -20.01 2.94
N HIS A 3 -3.66 -19.03 2.17
CA HIS A 3 -3.58 -19.19 0.73
C HIS A 3 -2.42 -20.15 0.40
N SER A 4 -2.68 -21.20 -0.35
CA SER A 4 -1.62 -22.08 -0.87
C SER A 4 -1.01 -21.47 -2.13
N LEU A 5 0.32 -21.56 -2.26
CA LEU A 5 1.00 -21.15 -3.48
C LEU A 5 0.64 -22.07 -4.66
N PRO A 6 0.59 -21.56 -5.90
CA PRO A 6 0.38 -22.40 -7.08
C PRO A 6 1.44 -23.51 -7.17
N PRO A 7 1.05 -24.76 -7.49
CA PRO A 7 1.99 -25.88 -7.55
C PRO A 7 3.00 -25.79 -8.71
N ASP A 8 2.67 -25.00 -9.72
CA ASP A 8 3.50 -24.78 -10.92
C ASP A 8 4.38 -23.54 -10.84
N LEU A 9 4.47 -22.90 -9.66
CA LEU A 9 5.17 -21.62 -9.46
C LEU A 9 6.65 -21.66 -9.90
N ASP A 10 7.30 -22.82 -9.78
CA ASP A 10 8.71 -23.00 -10.17
C ASP A 10 8.96 -22.84 -11.68
N PHE A 11 7.92 -22.89 -12.52
CA PHE A 11 8.06 -22.64 -13.96
C PHE A 11 8.15 -21.16 -14.33
N TYR A 12 8.01 -20.24 -13.36
CA TYR A 12 7.95 -18.79 -13.55
C TYR A 12 9.14 -18.02 -12.95
N PRO A 13 10.41 -18.42 -13.16
CA PRO A 13 11.53 -17.63 -12.65
C PRO A 13 11.52 -16.21 -13.26
N PHE A 14 11.74 -15.19 -12.46
CA PHE A 14 11.64 -13.80 -12.90
C PHE A 14 12.63 -13.47 -14.04
N THR A 15 13.77 -14.13 -14.09
CA THR A 15 14.73 -14.01 -15.19
C THR A 15 14.15 -14.41 -16.55
N LYS A 16 13.20 -15.36 -16.59
CA LYS A 16 12.48 -15.70 -17.82
C LYS A 16 11.60 -14.54 -18.30
N PHE A 17 10.93 -13.86 -17.36
CA PHE A 17 10.15 -12.66 -17.69
C PHE A 17 11.06 -11.54 -18.22
N THR A 18 12.17 -11.25 -17.55
CA THR A 18 13.10 -10.18 -17.98
C THR A 18 13.67 -10.44 -19.37
N ASN A 19 14.02 -11.69 -19.70
CA ASN A 19 14.55 -12.04 -21.02
C ASN A 19 13.54 -11.84 -22.16
N VAL A 20 12.25 -11.97 -21.88
CA VAL A 20 11.20 -11.82 -22.88
C VAL A 20 10.74 -10.36 -23.00
N TYR A 21 10.52 -9.68 -21.89
CA TYR A 21 9.78 -8.42 -21.83
C TYR A 21 10.66 -7.19 -21.61
N PHE A 22 11.84 -7.30 -20.99
CA PHE A 22 12.74 -6.17 -20.84
C PHE A 22 13.39 -5.80 -22.18
N LYS A 23 13.24 -4.54 -22.60
CA LYS A 23 13.64 -4.12 -23.95
C LYS A 23 15.12 -3.80 -24.08
N SER A 24 15.67 -3.02 -23.17
CA SER A 24 17.02 -2.44 -23.32
C SER A 24 17.85 -2.57 -22.04
N HIS A 25 17.40 -3.38 -21.10
CA HIS A 25 18.06 -3.46 -19.78
C HIS A 25 18.52 -4.88 -19.47
N LEU A 26 19.74 -4.97 -19.05
CA LEU A 26 20.19 -6.14 -18.32
C LEU A 26 19.55 -6.14 -16.93
N TRP A 27 19.10 -7.30 -16.51
CA TRP A 27 18.61 -7.55 -15.17
C TRP A 27 19.69 -7.24 -14.13
N GLY A 28 19.41 -6.32 -13.22
CA GLY A 28 20.30 -5.92 -12.14
C GLY A 28 20.12 -4.49 -11.68
N MET A 29 20.36 -4.25 -10.41
CA MET A 29 20.24 -2.97 -9.74
C MET A 29 20.97 -1.85 -10.49
N LYS A 30 20.31 -0.69 -10.63
CA LYS A 30 20.86 0.52 -11.26
C LYS A 30 21.12 1.58 -10.19
N ARG A 31 22.25 2.24 -10.29
CA ARG A 31 22.63 3.36 -9.41
C ARG A 31 22.22 4.72 -9.97
N GLU A 32 21.96 4.77 -11.28
CA GLU A 32 21.64 5.99 -12.02
C GLU A 32 20.25 5.88 -12.67
N PRO A 33 19.60 7.01 -12.98
CA PRO A 33 18.36 7.03 -13.73
C PRO A 33 18.46 6.30 -15.07
N ILE A 34 17.44 5.50 -15.38
CA ILE A 34 17.34 4.81 -16.66
C ILE A 34 16.98 5.80 -17.77
N ARG A 35 17.39 5.49 -18.99
CA ARG A 35 17.09 6.31 -20.20
C ARG A 35 15.95 5.74 -21.03
N THR A 36 15.56 4.51 -20.78
CA THR A 36 14.45 3.81 -21.43
C THR A 36 13.68 3.01 -20.36
N PRO A 37 12.35 2.86 -20.47
CA PRO A 37 11.59 1.97 -19.59
C PRO A 37 12.05 0.51 -19.71
N PHE A 38 11.80 -0.29 -18.69
CA PHE A 38 12.06 -1.73 -18.75
C PHE A 38 11.10 -2.43 -19.70
N LEU A 39 9.82 -2.06 -19.68
CA LEU A 39 8.77 -2.62 -20.52
C LEU A 39 8.45 -1.70 -21.70
N ALA A 40 7.95 -2.28 -22.80
CA ALA A 40 7.48 -1.49 -23.92
C ALA A 40 6.31 -0.57 -23.50
N LYS A 41 6.32 0.66 -23.98
CA LYS A 41 5.25 1.63 -23.75
C LYS A 41 4.64 2.04 -25.08
N ALA A 42 3.31 2.07 -25.14
CA ALA A 42 2.57 2.47 -26.34
C ALA A 42 2.42 4.00 -26.46
N ARG A 43 2.37 4.70 -25.30
CA ARG A 43 2.17 6.15 -25.24
C ARG A 43 3.43 6.86 -24.75
N ASP A 44 3.76 8.01 -25.32
CA ASP A 44 4.92 8.84 -24.92
C ASP A 44 4.77 9.34 -23.48
N ALA A 45 3.54 9.58 -23.03
CA ALA A 45 3.28 9.95 -21.64
C ALA A 45 3.70 8.86 -20.67
N ASP A 46 3.37 7.60 -20.95
CA ASP A 46 3.74 6.46 -20.10
C ASP A 46 5.25 6.20 -20.14
N TYR A 47 5.87 6.44 -21.29
CA TYR A 47 7.33 6.38 -21.43
C TYR A 47 7.99 7.41 -20.50
N SER A 48 7.56 8.67 -20.56
CA SER A 48 8.07 9.75 -19.72
C SER A 48 7.81 9.53 -18.24
N ASP A 49 6.60 9.08 -17.88
CA ASP A 49 6.21 8.76 -16.51
C ASP A 49 7.03 7.59 -15.96
N SER A 50 7.33 6.57 -16.77
CA SER A 50 8.20 5.44 -16.37
C SER A 50 9.58 5.91 -15.94
N LEU A 51 10.20 6.83 -16.70
CA LEU A 51 11.51 7.40 -16.35
C LEU A 51 11.44 8.30 -15.11
N ALA A 52 10.38 9.09 -14.99
CA ALA A 52 10.17 9.95 -13.84
C ALA A 52 9.99 9.12 -12.55
N VAL A 53 9.17 8.08 -12.59
CA VAL A 53 8.95 7.18 -11.46
C VAL A 53 10.24 6.48 -11.04
N PHE A 54 11.07 6.03 -11.98
CA PHE A 54 12.35 5.42 -11.63
C PHE A 54 13.27 6.37 -10.84
N LYS A 55 13.32 7.66 -11.20
CA LYS A 55 14.06 8.67 -10.44
C LYS A 55 13.52 8.82 -9.01
N LEU A 56 12.19 8.75 -8.84
CA LEU A 56 11.55 8.83 -7.52
C LEU A 56 11.84 7.57 -6.70
N ILE A 57 11.84 6.38 -7.30
CA ILE A 57 12.22 5.12 -6.66
C ILE A 57 13.68 5.19 -6.19
N LEU A 58 14.60 5.65 -7.05
CA LEU A 58 16.00 5.84 -6.66
C LEU A 58 16.12 6.82 -5.48
N ARG A 59 15.40 7.94 -5.51
CA ARG A 59 15.37 8.89 -4.41
C ARG A 59 14.82 8.27 -3.14
N PHE A 60 13.69 7.57 -3.23
CA PHE A 60 13.08 6.91 -2.07
C PHE A 60 14.05 5.91 -1.43
N MET A 61 14.76 5.12 -2.23
CA MET A 61 15.67 4.09 -1.72
C MET A 61 16.98 4.65 -1.17
N ASN A 62 17.54 5.72 -1.78
CA ASN A 62 18.90 6.19 -1.49
C ASN A 62 18.97 7.42 -0.57
N ASP A 63 17.91 8.24 -0.50
CA ASP A 63 17.91 9.47 0.28
C ASP A 63 17.64 9.18 1.76
N THR A 64 18.71 9.11 2.54
CA THR A 64 18.63 8.85 3.99
C THR A 64 18.04 10.03 4.79
N SER A 65 17.93 11.21 4.17
CA SER A 65 17.25 12.37 4.79
C SER A 65 15.73 12.31 4.73
N LEU A 66 15.19 11.40 3.91
CA LEU A 66 13.76 11.14 3.84
C LEU A 66 13.34 10.29 5.04
N ALA A 67 12.55 10.89 5.93
CA ALA A 67 11.99 10.23 7.08
C ALA A 67 10.60 10.78 7.41
N GLY A 68 9.78 9.95 8.06
CA GLY A 68 8.42 10.32 8.50
C GLY A 68 7.52 10.74 7.33
N THR A 69 6.82 11.85 7.49
CA THR A 69 5.83 12.33 6.50
C THR A 69 6.41 12.55 5.10
N ARG A 70 7.69 12.95 4.96
CA ARG A 70 8.29 13.13 3.63
C ARG A 70 8.49 11.81 2.90
N GLU A 71 8.84 10.78 3.64
CA GLU A 71 9.03 9.43 3.11
C GLU A 71 7.71 8.87 2.62
N THR A 72 6.66 8.93 3.46
CA THR A 72 5.33 8.43 3.09
C THR A 72 4.74 9.19 1.91
N VAL A 73 4.80 10.52 1.90
CA VAL A 73 4.29 11.33 0.77
C VAL A 73 4.98 11.00 -0.55
N LEU A 74 6.31 10.77 -0.56
CA LEU A 74 7.01 10.40 -1.79
C LEU A 74 6.57 9.01 -2.28
N ALA A 75 6.45 8.06 -1.38
CA ALA A 75 6.02 6.72 -1.73
C ALA A 75 4.55 6.68 -2.16
N ASP A 76 3.66 7.38 -1.45
CA ASP A 76 2.25 7.48 -1.82
C ASP A 76 2.07 8.10 -3.22
N TYR A 77 2.93 9.05 -3.58
CA TYR A 77 2.94 9.58 -4.95
C TYR A 77 3.33 8.52 -5.98
N ILE A 78 4.36 7.69 -5.69
CA ILE A 78 4.78 6.58 -6.57
C ILE A 78 3.65 5.56 -6.69
N VAL A 79 3.07 5.15 -5.57
CA VAL A 79 1.94 4.20 -5.52
C VAL A 79 0.74 4.74 -6.30
N ASN A 80 0.41 6.03 -6.12
CA ASN A 80 -0.70 6.67 -6.82
C ASN A 80 -0.53 6.68 -8.34
N LYS A 81 0.70 6.74 -8.86
CA LYS A 81 0.96 6.57 -10.31
C LYS A 81 0.51 5.20 -10.83
N GLY A 82 0.72 4.13 -10.06
CA GLY A 82 0.23 2.79 -10.41
C GLY A 82 -1.28 2.62 -10.21
N ILE A 83 -1.88 3.33 -9.23
CA ILE A 83 -3.33 3.34 -9.03
C ILE A 83 -4.02 3.98 -10.23
N THR A 84 -3.57 5.18 -10.62
CA THR A 84 -4.24 6.01 -11.64
C THR A 84 -3.90 5.62 -13.07
N ASN A 85 -2.83 4.87 -13.29
CA ASN A 85 -2.40 4.45 -14.61
C ASN A 85 -2.01 2.97 -14.63
N GLU A 86 -2.88 2.15 -15.22
CA GLU A 86 -2.69 0.70 -15.31
C GLU A 86 -1.44 0.33 -16.10
N ASP A 87 -1.14 1.04 -17.20
CA ASP A 87 0.04 0.79 -18.05
C ASP A 87 1.37 1.01 -17.30
N LEU A 88 1.36 1.69 -16.14
CA LEU A 88 2.54 1.89 -15.30
C LEU A 88 2.71 0.83 -14.21
N ARG A 89 1.69 0.05 -13.85
CA ARG A 89 1.75 -0.89 -12.73
C ARG A 89 2.89 -1.88 -12.87
N ASP A 90 2.91 -2.62 -13.96
CA ASP A 90 3.95 -3.62 -14.22
C ASP A 90 5.35 -3.00 -14.32
N GLU A 91 5.46 -1.81 -14.90
CA GLU A 91 6.73 -1.08 -14.99
C GLU A 91 7.25 -0.73 -13.59
N ILE A 92 6.41 -0.18 -12.71
CA ILE A 92 6.78 0.15 -11.32
C ILE A 92 7.23 -1.10 -10.56
N LEU A 93 6.47 -2.19 -10.69
CA LEU A 93 6.79 -3.46 -10.02
C LEU A 93 8.11 -4.05 -10.56
N CYS A 94 8.33 -4.02 -11.87
CA CYS A 94 9.58 -4.45 -12.50
C CYS A 94 10.77 -3.58 -12.08
N GLN A 95 10.59 -2.27 -11.99
CA GLN A 95 11.62 -1.36 -11.49
C GLN A 95 12.02 -1.69 -10.05
N LEU A 96 11.05 -1.94 -9.19
CA LEU A 96 11.29 -2.32 -7.79
C LEU A 96 11.95 -3.68 -7.67
N CYS A 97 11.52 -4.68 -8.43
CA CYS A 97 12.19 -5.98 -8.48
C CYS A 97 13.64 -5.83 -8.94
N ASN A 98 13.89 -5.02 -9.98
CA ASN A 98 15.25 -4.78 -10.45
C ASN A 98 16.14 -4.11 -9.40
N GLN A 99 15.59 -3.20 -8.61
CA GLN A 99 16.34 -2.44 -7.59
C GLN A 99 16.53 -3.22 -6.28
N THR A 100 15.69 -4.20 -5.99
CA THR A 100 15.83 -5.05 -4.80
C THR A 100 16.65 -6.32 -5.04
N TRP A 101 16.78 -6.76 -6.31
CA TRP A 101 17.51 -7.97 -6.64
C TRP A 101 19.01 -7.79 -6.46
N ARG A 102 19.61 -8.64 -5.60
CA ARG A 102 21.06 -8.63 -5.28
C ARG A 102 21.58 -7.22 -4.97
N ASN A 103 20.80 -6.45 -4.23
CA ASN A 103 21.23 -5.14 -3.78
C ASN A 103 22.11 -5.30 -2.53
N ASP A 104 23.39 -4.97 -2.67
CA ASP A 104 24.39 -5.13 -1.61
C ASP A 104 24.19 -4.18 -0.43
N ASN A 105 23.46 -3.08 -0.63
CA ASN A 105 23.07 -2.18 0.44
C ASN A 105 21.75 -2.64 1.08
N GLN A 106 21.85 -3.31 2.22
CA GLN A 106 20.70 -3.88 2.91
C GLN A 106 19.62 -2.83 3.27
N ALA A 107 20.02 -1.67 3.80
CA ALA A 107 19.07 -0.61 4.16
C ALA A 107 18.31 -0.08 2.93
N ASN A 108 19.03 0.07 1.81
CA ASN A 108 18.46 0.46 0.54
C ASN A 108 17.51 -0.62 0.00
N ALA A 109 17.92 -1.89 0.04
CA ALA A 109 17.08 -3.02 -0.35
C ALA A 109 15.80 -3.10 0.48
N GLU A 110 15.88 -2.91 1.80
CA GLU A 110 14.71 -2.91 2.69
C GLU A 110 13.71 -1.81 2.33
N ARG A 111 14.18 -0.60 1.99
CA ARG A 111 13.31 0.48 1.50
C ARG A 111 12.64 0.10 0.18
N GLY A 112 13.36 -0.57 -0.72
CA GLY A 112 12.80 -1.08 -1.97
C GLY A 112 11.70 -2.12 -1.73
N TRP A 113 11.93 -3.07 -0.81
CA TRP A 113 10.92 -4.06 -0.42
C TRP A 113 9.71 -3.45 0.27
N LEU A 114 9.92 -2.45 1.13
CA LEU A 114 8.83 -1.69 1.74
C LEU A 114 7.97 -1.00 0.68
N LEU A 115 8.58 -0.33 -0.29
CA LEU A 115 7.85 0.32 -1.37
C LEU A 115 7.11 -0.69 -2.26
N LEU A 116 7.74 -1.82 -2.59
CA LEU A 116 7.09 -2.91 -3.33
C LEU A 116 5.85 -3.42 -2.58
N THR A 117 5.98 -3.64 -1.26
CA THR A 117 4.86 -4.08 -0.42
C THR A 117 3.72 -3.06 -0.42
N ASN A 118 4.03 -1.77 -0.38
CA ASN A 118 3.02 -0.70 -0.44
C ASN A 118 2.35 -0.62 -1.83
N CYS A 119 3.08 -0.85 -2.92
CA CYS A 119 2.48 -1.00 -4.24
C CYS A 119 1.50 -2.17 -4.29
N LEU A 120 1.89 -3.34 -3.78
CA LEU A 120 1.05 -4.54 -3.72
C LEU A 120 -0.15 -4.40 -2.76
N SER A 121 -0.12 -3.43 -1.87
CA SER A 121 -1.28 -3.06 -1.06
C SER A 121 -2.39 -2.38 -1.87
N CYS A 122 -2.06 -1.78 -3.02
CA CYS A 122 -2.95 -0.86 -3.71
C CYS A 122 -3.28 -1.23 -5.16
N PHE A 123 -2.40 -1.97 -5.83
CA PHE A 123 -2.68 -2.43 -7.20
C PHE A 123 -2.05 -3.80 -7.48
N PRO A 124 -2.78 -4.67 -8.22
CA PRO A 124 -2.25 -5.95 -8.66
C PRO A 124 -1.32 -5.77 -9.87
N PRO A 125 -0.39 -6.71 -10.11
CA PRO A 125 0.28 -6.85 -11.38
C PRO A 125 -0.70 -7.31 -12.47
N SER A 126 -0.31 -7.17 -13.74
CA SER A 126 -1.04 -7.82 -14.83
C SER A 126 -1.01 -9.35 -14.70
N PRO A 127 -1.97 -10.06 -15.32
CA PRO A 127 -1.94 -11.53 -15.36
C PRO A 127 -0.64 -12.08 -15.95
N THR A 128 -0.02 -11.35 -16.88
CA THR A 128 1.26 -11.74 -17.49
C THR A 128 2.42 -11.71 -16.50
N LEU A 129 2.45 -10.72 -15.60
CA LEU A 129 3.52 -10.56 -14.62
C LEU A 129 3.27 -11.36 -13.33
N TYR A 130 2.01 -11.66 -13.00
CA TYR A 130 1.60 -12.16 -11.69
C TYR A 130 2.42 -13.36 -11.18
N ASN A 131 2.49 -14.46 -11.93
CA ASN A 131 3.21 -15.64 -11.49
C ASN A 131 4.72 -15.42 -11.36
N TYR A 132 5.30 -14.61 -12.25
CA TYR A 132 6.71 -14.25 -12.20
C TYR A 132 7.05 -13.39 -10.97
N LEU A 133 6.17 -12.45 -10.64
CA LEU A 133 6.31 -11.61 -9.47
C LEU A 133 6.13 -12.40 -8.17
N LEU A 134 5.14 -13.30 -8.13
CA LEU A 134 4.92 -14.20 -7.01
C LEU A 134 6.15 -15.11 -6.78
N LYS A 135 6.73 -15.66 -7.87
CA LYS A 135 7.98 -16.42 -7.79
C LYS A 135 9.16 -15.56 -7.32
N TYR A 136 9.28 -14.34 -7.84
CA TYR A 136 10.32 -13.39 -7.41
C TYR A 136 10.29 -13.13 -5.91
N VAL A 137 9.11 -12.83 -5.39
CA VAL A 137 8.90 -12.59 -3.96
C VAL A 137 9.23 -13.84 -3.14
N THR A 138 8.84 -15.02 -3.62
CA THR A 138 9.12 -16.30 -2.95
C THR A 138 10.62 -16.56 -2.84
N ASP A 139 11.37 -16.30 -3.91
CA ASP A 139 12.79 -16.65 -4.01
C ASP A 139 13.73 -15.61 -3.37
N HIS A 140 13.35 -14.33 -3.38
CA HIS A 140 14.29 -13.23 -3.12
C HIS A 140 13.90 -12.30 -1.98
N ALA A 141 12.67 -12.39 -1.45
CA ALA A 141 12.27 -11.51 -0.37
C ALA A 141 13.03 -11.82 0.93
N PRO A 142 13.51 -10.78 1.63
CA PRO A 142 14.10 -10.97 2.94
C PRO A 142 13.06 -11.44 3.97
N PRO A 143 13.50 -11.97 5.12
CA PRO A 143 12.61 -12.47 6.16
C PRO A 143 11.49 -11.49 6.53
N GLY A 144 10.27 -12.01 6.58
CA GLY A 144 9.04 -11.24 6.85
C GLY A 144 8.39 -10.61 5.63
N TYR A 145 9.16 -10.11 4.64
CA TYR A 145 8.57 -9.56 3.41
C TYR A 145 8.00 -10.63 2.49
N GLY A 146 8.58 -11.83 2.47
CA GLY A 146 8.12 -12.92 1.61
C GLY A 146 6.63 -13.25 1.87
N ALA A 147 6.30 -13.63 3.08
CA ALA A 147 4.92 -13.96 3.45
C ALA A 147 3.96 -12.77 3.28
N LEU A 148 4.43 -11.54 3.60
CA LEU A 148 3.62 -10.33 3.48
C LEU A 148 3.28 -10.01 2.02
N CYS A 149 4.26 -10.02 1.12
CA CYS A 149 4.03 -9.76 -0.31
C CYS A 149 3.24 -10.89 -0.98
N GLN A 150 3.51 -12.16 -0.64
CA GLN A 150 2.70 -13.29 -1.10
C GLN A 150 1.24 -13.14 -0.70
N GLY A 151 0.98 -12.83 0.58
CA GLY A 151 -0.38 -12.60 1.07
C GLY A 151 -1.11 -11.50 0.30
N LYS A 152 -0.44 -10.36 0.05
CA LYS A 152 -1.01 -9.24 -0.72
C LYS A 152 -1.31 -9.62 -2.18
N LEU A 153 -0.39 -10.34 -2.85
CA LEU A 153 -0.59 -10.81 -4.22
C LEU A 153 -1.78 -11.77 -4.31
N LEU A 154 -1.85 -12.75 -3.41
CA LEU A 154 -2.93 -13.73 -3.38
C LEU A 154 -4.28 -13.08 -3.04
N SER A 155 -4.29 -12.15 -2.08
CA SER A 155 -5.50 -11.39 -1.73
C SER A 155 -5.99 -10.51 -2.87
N ALA A 156 -5.08 -9.80 -3.53
CA ALA A 156 -5.40 -8.99 -4.71
C ALA A 156 -5.97 -9.84 -5.85
N GLN A 157 -5.33 -10.98 -6.16
CA GLN A 157 -5.81 -11.89 -7.19
C GLN A 157 -7.22 -12.43 -6.92
N ALA A 158 -7.54 -12.67 -5.65
CA ALA A 158 -8.85 -13.20 -5.26
C ALA A 158 -9.97 -12.16 -5.24
N ARG A 159 -9.64 -10.87 -5.10
CA ARG A 159 -10.65 -9.84 -4.77
C ARG A 159 -10.69 -8.62 -5.69
N SER A 160 -9.64 -8.35 -6.45
CA SER A 160 -9.55 -7.09 -7.18
C SER A 160 -10.00 -7.16 -8.64
N ASP A 161 -10.19 -8.35 -9.20
CA ASP A 161 -10.45 -8.55 -10.64
C ASP A 161 -9.50 -7.73 -11.55
N GLY A 162 -8.25 -7.52 -11.09
CA GLY A 162 -7.26 -6.69 -11.77
C GLY A 162 -7.39 -5.18 -11.53
N VAL A 163 -8.38 -4.75 -10.74
CA VAL A 163 -8.63 -3.33 -10.45
C VAL A 163 -7.77 -2.86 -9.28
N ALA A 164 -7.21 -1.65 -9.37
CA ALA A 164 -6.50 -1.03 -8.25
C ALA A 164 -7.48 -0.47 -7.22
N ARG A 165 -7.00 -0.31 -6.00
CA ARG A 165 -7.69 0.45 -4.96
C ARG A 165 -7.80 1.93 -5.36
N THR A 166 -8.65 2.68 -4.66
CA THR A 166 -8.89 4.11 -4.94
C THR A 166 -7.78 5.00 -4.38
N PHE A 167 -7.20 4.62 -3.25
CA PHE A 167 -6.25 5.43 -2.50
C PHE A 167 -4.92 4.71 -2.26
N PRO A 168 -3.81 5.46 -2.02
CA PRO A 168 -2.55 4.88 -1.56
C PRO A 168 -2.68 4.24 -0.17
N PRO A 169 -1.61 3.61 0.37
CA PRO A 169 -1.69 2.92 1.64
C PRO A 169 -2.02 3.85 2.81
N SER A 170 -2.83 3.37 3.75
CA SER A 170 -3.11 4.05 5.02
C SER A 170 -1.87 4.13 5.91
N ALA A 171 -1.90 5.04 6.90
CA ALA A 171 -0.86 5.10 7.93
C ALA A 171 -0.72 3.78 8.69
N LEU A 172 -1.82 3.03 8.86
CA LEU A 172 -1.81 1.70 9.44
C LEU A 172 -1.05 0.70 8.55
N GLU A 173 -1.32 0.69 7.25
CA GLU A 173 -0.60 -0.16 6.28
C GLU A 173 0.90 0.17 6.26
N TRP A 174 1.25 1.45 6.21
CA TRP A 174 2.64 1.89 6.28
C TRP A 174 3.37 1.33 7.49
N ARG A 175 2.80 1.52 8.68
CA ARG A 175 3.36 1.03 9.94
C ARG A 175 3.50 -0.48 9.96
N THR A 176 2.47 -1.18 9.52
CA THR A 176 2.42 -2.64 9.54
C THR A 176 3.37 -3.25 8.50
N ASN A 177 3.45 -2.67 7.30
CA ASN A 177 4.38 -3.10 6.26
C ASN A 177 5.84 -2.89 6.71
N THR A 178 6.14 -1.78 7.40
CA THR A 178 7.47 -1.53 7.99
C THR A 178 7.82 -2.56 9.06
N ARG A 179 6.86 -2.93 9.91
CA ARG A 179 7.03 -3.95 10.98
C ARG A 179 6.90 -5.39 10.47
N ARG A 180 6.50 -5.58 9.20
CA ARG A 180 6.24 -6.90 8.58
C ARG A 180 5.19 -7.70 9.34
N GLY A 181 4.19 -7.02 9.89
CA GLY A 181 3.17 -7.58 10.76
C GLY A 181 1.80 -7.73 10.11
N LYS A 182 0.83 -8.11 10.93
CA LYS A 182 -0.59 -8.18 10.57
C LYS A 182 -1.31 -6.90 10.99
N MET A 183 -2.41 -6.60 10.32
CA MET A 183 -3.28 -5.48 10.64
C MET A 183 -4.55 -5.96 11.31
N ALA A 184 -5.08 -5.15 12.23
CA ALA A 184 -6.38 -5.36 12.81
C ALA A 184 -7.08 -4.02 13.06
N LEU A 185 -8.39 -4.01 12.96
CA LEU A 185 -9.25 -2.87 13.28
C LEU A 185 -10.25 -3.26 14.36
N GLU A 186 -10.59 -2.32 15.22
CA GLU A 186 -11.62 -2.49 16.20
C GLU A 186 -12.98 -2.13 15.58
N ALA A 187 -13.91 -3.09 15.60
CA ALA A 187 -15.28 -2.93 15.16
C ALA A 187 -16.22 -2.71 16.35
N PHE A 188 -16.93 -1.61 16.36
CA PHE A 188 -17.96 -1.29 17.35
C PHE A 188 -19.34 -1.73 16.84
N CYS A 189 -20.10 -2.39 17.69
CA CYS A 189 -21.43 -2.88 17.33
C CYS A 189 -22.52 -2.03 18.01
N PRO A 190 -23.76 -2.07 17.47
CA PRO A 190 -24.88 -1.26 18.02
C PRO A 190 -25.20 -1.50 19.49
N ASP A 191 -24.84 -2.65 20.05
CA ASP A 191 -25.01 -3.00 21.48
C ASP A 191 -23.92 -2.42 22.40
N GLY A 192 -23.04 -1.55 21.86
CA GLY A 192 -21.96 -0.92 22.59
C GLY A 192 -20.73 -1.79 22.85
N LYS A 193 -20.71 -3.03 22.36
CA LYS A 193 -19.55 -3.91 22.45
C LYS A 193 -18.65 -3.74 21.26
N SER A 194 -17.34 -3.95 21.44
CA SER A 194 -16.35 -3.97 20.38
C SER A 194 -15.72 -5.34 20.20
N THR A 195 -15.16 -5.57 19.03
CA THR A 195 -14.35 -6.75 18.71
C THR A 195 -13.21 -6.35 17.80
N VAL A 196 -12.07 -7.04 17.93
CA VAL A 196 -10.91 -6.81 17.07
C VAL A 196 -10.97 -7.78 15.88
N VAL A 197 -10.88 -7.25 14.68
CA VAL A 197 -10.96 -8.01 13.43
C VAL A 197 -9.65 -7.85 12.65
N GLU A 198 -9.03 -8.97 12.29
CA GLU A 198 -7.85 -8.98 11.41
C GLU A 198 -8.28 -8.53 10.01
N VAL A 199 -7.49 -7.62 9.42
CA VAL A 199 -7.73 -7.08 8.07
C VAL A 199 -6.45 -7.16 7.24
N ASP A 200 -6.63 -7.22 5.92
CA ASP A 200 -5.55 -6.98 4.96
C ASP A 200 -5.90 -5.77 4.06
N SER A 201 -4.98 -5.41 3.16
CA SER A 201 -5.16 -4.27 2.26
C SER A 201 -6.37 -4.40 1.33
N TRP A 202 -6.83 -5.62 1.10
CA TRP A 202 -7.91 -5.98 0.17
C TRP A 202 -9.18 -6.44 0.86
N THR A 203 -9.28 -6.28 2.19
CA THR A 203 -10.49 -6.64 2.95
C THR A 203 -11.63 -5.71 2.59
N THR A 204 -12.74 -6.28 2.10
CA THR A 204 -13.96 -5.54 1.76
C THR A 204 -14.83 -5.27 2.99
N GLY A 205 -15.77 -4.34 2.85
CA GLY A 205 -16.75 -4.04 3.91
C GLY A 205 -17.57 -5.27 4.31
N SER A 206 -18.00 -6.07 3.33
CA SER A 206 -18.76 -7.31 3.59
C SER A 206 -17.95 -8.35 4.34
N GLU A 207 -16.68 -8.54 3.97
CA GLU A 207 -15.77 -9.47 4.67
C GLU A 207 -15.49 -9.01 6.11
N PHE A 208 -15.26 -7.70 6.29
CA PHE A 208 -15.04 -7.14 7.62
C PHE A 208 -16.28 -7.29 8.52
N ALA A 209 -17.47 -7.00 8.01
CA ALA A 209 -18.73 -7.19 8.73
C ALA A 209 -18.91 -8.66 9.11
N GLY A 210 -18.70 -9.59 8.16
CA GLY A 210 -18.80 -11.03 8.41
C GLY A 210 -17.83 -11.51 9.48
N ALA A 211 -16.56 -11.06 9.41
CA ALA A 211 -15.55 -11.41 10.41
C ALA A 211 -15.87 -10.84 11.80
N ALA A 212 -16.42 -9.61 11.88
CA ALA A 212 -16.84 -9.02 13.14
C ALA A 212 -18.01 -9.79 13.77
N LEU A 213 -19.01 -10.21 12.98
CA LEU A 213 -20.13 -11.03 13.44
C LEU A 213 -19.64 -12.40 13.92
N GLN A 214 -18.78 -13.06 13.15
CA GLN A 214 -18.20 -14.35 13.51
C GLN A 214 -17.39 -14.28 14.81
N ALA A 215 -16.57 -13.24 14.98
CA ALA A 215 -15.80 -13.02 16.22
C ALA A 215 -16.69 -12.85 17.46
N ARG A 216 -17.95 -12.47 17.25
CA ARG A 216 -18.96 -12.34 18.31
C ARG A 216 -19.86 -13.57 18.49
N GLY A 217 -19.61 -14.64 17.74
CA GLY A 217 -20.43 -15.85 17.77
C GLY A 217 -21.81 -15.68 17.14
N ILE A 218 -21.98 -14.71 16.27
CA ILE A 218 -23.22 -14.49 15.53
C ILE A 218 -23.12 -15.23 14.19
N GLU A 219 -23.76 -16.38 14.13
CA GLU A 219 -23.85 -17.21 12.90
C GLU A 219 -24.93 -16.66 11.96
N SER A 220 -24.77 -15.46 11.46
CA SER A 220 -25.68 -14.90 10.46
C SER A 220 -24.91 -14.52 9.20
N SER A 221 -25.63 -14.52 8.06
CA SER A 221 -25.11 -13.89 6.85
C SER A 221 -24.75 -12.43 7.14
N SER A 222 -23.65 -11.95 6.56
CA SER A 222 -23.32 -10.50 6.59
C SER A 222 -24.34 -9.66 5.80
N SER A 223 -25.27 -10.29 5.10
CA SER A 223 -26.36 -9.62 4.38
C SER A 223 -27.18 -8.75 5.32
N GLY A 224 -27.35 -7.48 4.95
CA GLY A 224 -28.05 -6.49 5.77
C GLY A 224 -27.17 -5.78 6.82
N TRP A 225 -25.89 -6.13 6.93
CA TRP A 225 -24.92 -5.41 7.75
C TRP A 225 -24.02 -4.55 6.87
N THR A 226 -23.80 -3.31 7.28
CA THR A 226 -22.88 -2.38 6.64
C THR A 226 -21.79 -1.97 7.62
N VAL A 227 -20.64 -1.61 7.09
CA VAL A 227 -19.55 -1.02 7.87
C VAL A 227 -19.61 0.49 7.68
N ALA A 228 -19.41 1.23 8.75
CA ALA A 228 -19.32 2.68 8.68
C ALA A 228 -18.14 3.19 9.53
N LEU A 229 -17.47 4.21 9.04
CA LEU A 229 -16.50 4.97 9.84
C LEU A 229 -17.26 6.04 10.62
N ALA A 230 -17.18 5.98 11.95
CA ALA A 230 -17.73 7.02 12.83
C ALA A 230 -16.71 8.13 13.02
N GLU A 231 -17.04 9.34 12.62
CA GLU A 231 -16.22 10.54 12.82
C GLU A 231 -17.09 11.65 13.40
N HIS A 232 -16.85 11.98 14.66
CA HIS A 232 -17.69 12.92 15.42
C HIS A 232 -19.16 12.43 15.46
N GLU A 233 -20.08 13.20 14.88
CA GLU A 233 -21.52 12.88 14.81
C GLU A 233 -21.93 12.32 13.44
N ARG A 234 -20.96 11.99 12.56
CA ARG A 234 -21.24 11.50 11.19
C ARG A 234 -20.79 10.06 11.05
N LEU A 235 -21.62 9.32 10.33
CA LEU A 235 -21.30 7.97 9.88
C LEU A 235 -21.03 8.02 8.37
N TYR A 236 -19.91 7.46 7.95
CA TYR A 236 -19.56 7.28 6.56
C TYR A 236 -19.68 5.80 6.23
N GLU A 237 -20.78 5.45 5.58
CA GLU A 237 -21.06 4.07 5.20
C GLU A 237 -20.13 3.62 4.09
N LEU A 238 -19.68 2.37 4.18
CA LEU A 238 -18.88 1.69 3.18
C LEU A 238 -19.76 0.67 2.45
N PRO A 239 -19.94 0.77 1.12
CA PRO A 239 -20.53 -0.29 0.31
C PRO A 239 -19.77 -1.61 0.48
N GLY A 240 -20.52 -2.72 0.46
CA GLY A 240 -19.97 -4.04 0.83
C GLY A 240 -18.75 -4.47 0.02
N GLU A 241 -18.66 -4.08 -1.24
CA GLU A 241 -17.57 -4.45 -2.16
C GLU A 241 -16.38 -3.49 -2.11
N GLU A 242 -16.49 -2.35 -1.42
CA GLU A 242 -15.40 -1.40 -1.26
C GLU A 242 -14.44 -1.83 -0.16
N TYR A 243 -13.18 -1.38 -0.23
CA TYR A 243 -12.13 -1.76 0.71
C TYR A 243 -12.18 -0.91 1.97
N VAL A 244 -12.15 -1.56 3.14
CA VAL A 244 -12.24 -0.89 4.45
C VAL A 244 -11.14 0.14 4.64
N LEU A 245 -9.91 -0.16 4.19
CA LEU A 245 -8.79 0.75 4.36
C LEU A 245 -8.88 1.98 3.44
N ASP A 246 -9.59 1.92 2.32
CA ASP A 246 -9.84 3.11 1.49
C ASP A 246 -10.70 4.15 2.21
N LEU A 247 -11.68 3.70 3.01
CA LEU A 247 -12.46 4.60 3.86
C LEU A 247 -11.60 5.31 4.92
N VAL A 248 -10.63 4.60 5.49
CA VAL A 248 -9.66 5.18 6.45
C VAL A 248 -8.75 6.19 5.76
N VAL A 249 -8.12 5.80 4.64
CA VAL A 249 -7.18 6.66 3.91
C VAL A 249 -7.81 7.95 3.41
N GLN A 250 -9.06 7.89 2.97
CA GLN A 250 -9.79 9.09 2.51
C GLN A 250 -9.79 10.22 3.55
N ARG A 251 -9.63 9.89 4.85
CA ARG A 251 -9.56 10.83 5.95
C ARG A 251 -8.13 11.24 6.33
N GLU A 252 -7.15 10.40 5.99
CA GLU A 252 -5.74 10.66 6.28
C GLU A 252 -5.06 11.55 5.24
N LEU A 253 -5.49 11.47 3.98
CA LEU A 253 -4.88 12.19 2.88
C LEU A 253 -5.25 13.69 2.89
N PRO A 254 -4.30 14.56 2.52
CA PRO A 254 -4.59 15.97 2.31
C PRO A 254 -5.68 16.16 1.23
N PRO A 255 -6.61 17.13 1.39
CA PRO A 255 -7.69 17.36 0.43
C PRO A 255 -7.25 17.61 -1.01
N ALA A 256 -5.99 17.99 -1.22
CA ALA A 256 -5.40 18.26 -2.54
C ALA A 256 -4.44 17.17 -3.03
N PHE A 257 -4.38 15.99 -2.37
CA PHE A 257 -3.58 14.87 -2.87
C PHE A 257 -4.25 14.24 -4.12
N PRO A 258 -3.51 13.94 -5.20
CA PRO A 258 -2.09 14.24 -5.47
C PRO A 258 -1.86 15.57 -6.20
N ALA A 259 -2.86 16.45 -6.32
CA ALA A 259 -2.86 17.63 -7.21
C ALA A 259 -1.83 18.71 -6.82
N ARG A 260 -1.31 18.71 -5.60
CA ARG A 260 -0.25 19.63 -5.18
C ARG A 260 1.07 18.91 -4.98
N ALA A 261 2.12 19.38 -5.68
CA ALA A 261 3.47 18.91 -5.42
C ALA A 261 3.85 19.19 -3.97
N SER A 262 4.04 18.13 -3.19
CA SER A 262 4.59 18.22 -1.83
C SER A 262 6.00 18.86 -1.87
N PRO A 263 6.42 19.59 -0.85
CA PRO A 263 7.81 20.05 -0.72
C PRO A 263 8.84 18.92 -0.88
N ALA A 264 8.50 17.70 -0.48
CA ALA A 264 9.33 16.52 -0.68
C ALA A 264 9.57 16.19 -2.17
N LEU A 265 8.66 16.55 -3.05
CA LEU A 265 8.76 16.33 -4.50
C LEU A 265 9.47 17.48 -5.23
N ARG A 266 9.56 18.69 -4.60
CA ARG A 266 10.17 19.87 -5.22
C ARG A 266 11.71 19.86 -5.20
N ASN A 267 12.34 19.14 -4.29
CA ASN A 267 13.80 19.12 -4.10
C ASN A 267 14.52 18.07 -4.96
N GLY A 268 13.93 17.64 -6.08
CA GLY A 268 14.66 16.96 -7.14
C GLY A 268 15.51 17.96 -7.94
N PRO A 269 16.56 17.51 -8.68
CA PRO A 269 17.32 18.41 -9.53
C PRO A 269 16.37 19.17 -10.46
N ALA A 270 16.51 20.48 -10.48
CA ALA A 270 15.64 21.39 -11.23
C ALA A 270 15.55 20.96 -12.70
N SER A 271 14.37 20.51 -13.13
CA SER A 271 14.03 20.50 -14.53
C SER A 271 13.63 21.91 -14.92
N GLU A 272 14.49 22.59 -15.65
CA GLU A 272 14.20 23.88 -16.26
C GLU A 272 12.94 23.76 -17.14
N GLY A 273 11.98 24.62 -16.89
CA GLY A 273 11.07 25.21 -17.85
C GLY A 273 9.96 24.34 -18.41
N VAL A 274 8.79 24.37 -17.76
CA VAL A 274 7.51 24.37 -18.48
C VAL A 274 6.72 25.57 -18.00
N SER A 275 6.56 26.52 -18.92
CA SER A 275 5.78 27.74 -18.75
C SER A 275 4.31 27.43 -18.53
N ASP A 276 3.80 28.06 -17.49
CA ASP A 276 2.40 28.12 -17.11
C ASP A 276 1.59 28.84 -18.23
N ALA A 277 0.67 28.14 -18.85
CA ALA A 277 -0.29 28.74 -19.78
C ALA A 277 -1.71 28.17 -19.51
N GLY A 278 -2.50 28.96 -18.81
CA GLY A 278 -3.94 29.04 -19.00
C GLY A 278 -4.82 28.18 -18.11
N ALA A 279 -5.04 28.59 -16.87
CA ALA A 279 -6.20 28.18 -16.10
C ALA A 279 -7.27 29.29 -16.12
N ALA A 280 -8.42 29.02 -16.72
CA ALA A 280 -9.59 29.89 -16.67
C ALA A 280 -10.21 29.86 -15.25
N PRO A 281 -10.81 30.95 -14.77
CA PRO A 281 -11.33 31.05 -13.40
C PRO A 281 -12.68 30.35 -13.27
N PHE A 282 -12.78 29.43 -12.32
CA PHE A 282 -14.06 28.93 -11.84
C PHE A 282 -14.67 29.93 -10.86
N THR A 283 -15.90 30.33 -11.14
CA THR A 283 -16.72 31.21 -10.31
C THR A 283 -17.12 30.50 -9.01
N GLU A 284 -16.79 31.12 -7.89
CA GLU A 284 -17.22 30.70 -6.54
C GLU A 284 -18.69 31.04 -6.31
N SER A 285 -19.44 30.05 -5.81
CA SER A 285 -20.72 30.28 -5.13
C SER A 285 -20.48 30.32 -3.62
N PRO A 286 -21.08 31.26 -2.88
CA PRO A 286 -20.76 31.48 -1.47
C PRO A 286 -21.41 30.44 -0.57
N VAL A 287 -20.62 29.64 0.12
CA VAL A 287 -21.08 28.83 1.25
C VAL A 287 -20.80 29.58 2.55
N VAL A 288 -21.88 29.88 3.26
CA VAL A 288 -21.87 30.58 4.55
C VAL A 288 -21.16 29.75 5.61
N ALA A 289 -20.02 30.23 6.08
CA ALA A 289 -19.28 29.64 7.18
C ALA A 289 -19.99 29.88 8.52
N ARG A 290 -20.56 28.86 9.13
CA ARG A 290 -20.91 28.85 10.55
C ARG A 290 -19.73 28.33 11.36
N ARG A 291 -19.20 29.19 12.21
CA ARG A 291 -18.14 28.93 13.19
C ARG A 291 -18.59 27.80 14.12
N ALA A 292 -18.01 26.62 14.02
CA ALA A 292 -18.22 25.52 14.96
C ALA A 292 -17.27 25.67 16.16
N ARG A 293 -17.82 25.56 17.35
CA ARG A 293 -17.09 25.51 18.64
C ARG A 293 -16.26 24.22 18.69
N SER A 294 -15.07 24.29 19.25
CA SER A 294 -14.16 23.18 19.44
C SER A 294 -14.81 22.01 20.18
N PRO A 295 -14.70 20.77 19.69
CA PRO A 295 -15.26 19.60 20.38
C PRO A 295 -14.38 19.16 21.55
N PRO A 296 -14.95 18.46 22.55
CA PRO A 296 -14.21 18.00 23.74
C PRO A 296 -13.21 16.88 23.40
N ALA A 297 -12.18 16.76 24.25
CA ALA A 297 -10.95 15.98 24.10
C ALA A 297 -11.10 14.45 23.95
N LEU A 298 -12.31 13.89 23.88
CA LEU A 298 -12.54 12.43 23.83
C LEU A 298 -12.07 11.75 22.52
N THR A 299 -12.18 12.44 21.38
CA THR A 299 -11.90 11.82 20.06
C THR A 299 -10.42 11.57 19.80
N ARG A 300 -9.54 12.40 20.39
CA ARG A 300 -8.08 12.17 20.34
C ARG A 300 -7.61 11.00 21.20
N LYS A 301 -8.39 10.65 22.24
CA LYS A 301 -8.10 9.56 23.17
C LYS A 301 -8.38 8.19 22.56
N LEU A 302 -9.47 8.05 21.81
CA LEU A 302 -9.87 6.77 21.19
C LEU A 302 -8.88 6.30 20.11
N SER A 303 -8.38 7.19 19.28
CA SER A 303 -7.37 6.82 18.27
C SER A 303 -6.02 6.48 18.89
N ARG A 304 -5.69 7.04 20.06
CA ARG A 304 -4.45 6.76 20.77
C ARG A 304 -4.56 5.48 21.62
N GLU A 305 -5.69 5.22 22.23
CA GLU A 305 -5.95 4.01 23.02
C GLU A 305 -6.06 2.76 22.12
N ALA A 306 -6.64 2.86 20.93
CA ALA A 306 -6.62 1.77 19.94
C ALA A 306 -5.20 1.44 19.46
N LEU A 307 -4.33 2.43 19.35
CA LEU A 307 -2.92 2.27 19.02
C LEU A 307 -2.12 1.64 20.17
N GLU A 308 -2.40 2.05 21.42
CA GLU A 308 -1.76 1.52 22.62
C GLU A 308 -2.26 0.10 22.97
N ALA A 309 -3.52 -0.23 22.67
CA ALA A 309 -4.07 -1.58 22.81
C ALA A 309 -3.43 -2.57 21.84
N HIS A 310 -3.17 -2.14 20.59
CA HIS A 310 -2.46 -2.95 19.60
C HIS A 310 -1.01 -3.23 20.03
N ASP A 311 -0.31 -2.24 20.58
CA ASP A 311 1.05 -2.43 21.11
C ASP A 311 1.08 -3.38 22.31
N LYS A 312 0.06 -3.41 23.17
CA LYS A 312 -0.05 -4.34 24.31
C LYS A 312 -0.29 -5.78 23.87
N VAL A 313 -1.10 -6.02 22.85
CA VAL A 313 -1.38 -7.38 22.35
C VAL A 313 -0.14 -7.99 21.69
N MET A 314 0.70 -7.17 21.05
CA MET A 314 1.91 -7.64 20.37
C MET A 314 3.10 -7.88 21.34
N THR A 315 3.10 -7.25 22.53
CA THR A 315 4.15 -7.44 23.55
C THR A 315 3.87 -8.59 24.51
N SER A 316 2.67 -9.18 24.50
CA SER A 316 2.26 -10.27 25.40
C SER A 316 2.32 -11.68 24.80
N ALA A 317 2.99 -11.89 23.66
CA ALA A 317 3.28 -13.22 23.16
C ALA A 317 4.30 -13.92 24.09
N PRO A 318 4.03 -15.12 24.61
CA PRO A 318 4.96 -15.80 25.50
C PRO A 318 6.19 -16.25 24.72
N ASP A 319 7.35 -15.85 25.22
CA ASP A 319 8.66 -16.35 24.82
C ASP A 319 8.76 -17.84 25.22
N SER A 320 8.61 -18.75 24.27
CA SER A 320 8.83 -20.17 24.49
C SER A 320 10.32 -20.48 24.40
N GLY A 321 11.05 -20.12 25.47
CA GLY A 321 12.41 -20.58 25.68
C GLY A 321 12.43 -22.07 25.97
N ALA A 322 12.93 -22.86 25.03
CA ALA A 322 13.29 -24.26 25.25
C ALA A 322 14.58 -24.31 26.06
N GLU A 323 14.49 -24.72 27.33
CA GLU A 323 15.63 -25.22 28.06
C GLU A 323 15.91 -26.67 27.65
N GLU A 324 17.01 -26.83 26.94
CA GLU A 324 17.64 -28.14 26.70
C GLU A 324 18.54 -28.45 27.92
N GLN A 325 18.10 -29.36 28.78
CA GLN A 325 18.97 -29.93 29.81
C GLN A 325 19.53 -31.28 29.32
N ALA A 326 20.85 -31.30 29.24
CA ALA A 326 21.66 -32.48 29.05
C ALA A 326 21.59 -33.41 30.27
N SER A 327 21.43 -34.69 30.02
CA SER A 327 22.01 -35.81 30.76
C SER A 327 22.07 -37.04 29.87
#